data_e48331de735872ddfe713384d0fc5549
#
_entry.id   e48331de735872ddfe713384d0fc5549
#
_cell.length_a   1.000
_cell.length_b   1.000
_cell.length_c   1.000
_cell.angle_alpha   90.00
_cell.angle_beta   90.00
_cell.angle_gamma   90.00
#
_symmetry.space_group_name_H-M   'P 1'
#
loop_
_entity.id
_entity.type
_entity.pdbx_description
1 polymer ?
#
loop_
_entity_poly.entity_id
_entity_poly.type
_entity_poly.pdbx_seq_one_letter_code
_entity_poly.pdbx_strand_id
1 'polypeptide(L)'
;IIYCPMSELQGKWYEQEKSKVRNALLQVAPQGKNIHSLNMLMRLRQISNHPLLADPKSDIPSGKYEEVVSCLEQLLLSAQKALIFSSFTSHLEIYQRWCDEQKIKYALLTGATALPDRKVQVERFQKDKEVPFFFISLKAGEVGLNLTAASYVLLLDPWWNPFAERQAIARAHRLGQEQKVNVIRFVSQHTLEEKIIRLQQHKRELSEH
;
A
#
# COMPACT_ATOMS: atom_id res chain seq x y z
N ILE A 1 -7.21 -11.52 -0.28
CA ILE A 1 -7.61 -10.13 -0.59
C ILE A 1 -8.70 -9.70 0.37
N ILE A 2 -8.54 -8.53 0.97
CA ILE A 2 -9.59 -7.87 1.74
C ILE A 2 -10.16 -6.76 0.86
N TYR A 3 -11.43 -6.86 0.52
CA TYR A 3 -12.15 -5.81 -0.20
C TYR A 3 -12.73 -4.81 0.80
N CYS A 4 -12.33 -3.56 0.66
CA CYS A 4 -12.67 -2.48 1.58
C CYS A 4 -13.78 -1.61 1.00
N PRO A 5 -14.99 -1.57 1.58
CA PRO A 5 -16.01 -0.64 1.13
C PRO A 5 -15.58 0.80 1.47
N MET A 6 -15.69 1.70 0.50
CA MET A 6 -15.46 3.12 0.75
C MET A 6 -16.53 3.68 1.70
N SER A 7 -16.18 4.69 2.51
CA SER A 7 -17.19 5.47 3.20
C SER A 7 -18.14 6.12 2.19
N GLU A 8 -19.34 6.49 2.62
CA GLU A 8 -20.34 7.11 1.74
C GLU A 8 -19.81 8.39 1.07
N LEU A 9 -19.19 9.28 1.85
CA LEU A 9 -18.63 10.53 1.34
C LEU A 9 -17.42 10.29 0.45
N GLN A 10 -16.57 9.32 0.80
CA GLN A 10 -15.44 8.91 -0.04
C GLN A 10 -15.93 8.40 -1.40
N GLY A 11 -16.95 7.54 -1.41
CA GLY A 11 -17.55 7.01 -2.63
C GLY A 11 -18.16 8.08 -3.51
N LYS A 12 -18.86 9.06 -2.92
CA LYS A 12 -19.40 10.21 -3.65
C LYS A 12 -18.30 11.03 -4.31
N TRP A 13 -17.24 11.33 -3.57
CA TRP A 13 -16.11 12.06 -4.12
C TRP A 13 -15.41 11.30 -5.24
N TYR A 14 -15.21 10.00 -5.04
CA TYR A 14 -14.62 9.13 -6.06
C TYR A 14 -15.43 9.16 -7.36
N GLU A 15 -16.74 9.01 -7.30
CA GLU A 15 -17.62 9.06 -8.48
C GLU A 15 -17.63 10.42 -9.18
N GLN A 16 -17.56 11.51 -8.44
CA GLN A 16 -17.43 12.87 -8.99
C GLN A 16 -16.12 13.03 -9.77
N GLU A 17 -15.00 12.63 -9.18
CA GLU A 17 -13.68 12.68 -9.84
C GLU A 17 -13.63 11.75 -11.05
N LYS A 18 -14.18 10.55 -10.95
CA LYS A 18 -14.28 9.60 -12.06
C LYS A 18 -15.06 10.18 -13.25
N SER A 19 -16.14 10.88 -12.99
CA SER A 19 -16.93 11.57 -14.04
C SER A 19 -16.14 12.70 -14.71
N LYS A 20 -15.39 13.49 -13.91
CA LYS A 20 -14.48 14.53 -14.45
C LYS A 20 -13.40 13.94 -15.34
N VAL A 21 -12.81 12.83 -14.93
CA VAL A 21 -11.79 12.09 -15.70
C VAL A 21 -12.38 11.65 -17.04
N ARG A 22 -13.55 11.03 -17.02
CA ARG A 22 -14.23 10.57 -18.23
C ARG A 22 -14.51 11.72 -19.20
N ASN A 23 -15.06 12.82 -18.71
CA ASN A 23 -15.37 14.00 -19.52
C ASN A 23 -14.12 14.65 -20.10
N ALA A 24 -13.06 14.77 -19.31
CA ALA A 24 -11.80 15.34 -19.75
C ALA A 24 -11.12 14.48 -20.82
N LEU A 25 -11.14 13.15 -20.69
CA LEU A 25 -10.58 12.22 -21.69
C LEU A 25 -11.30 12.29 -23.05
N LEU A 26 -12.61 12.62 -23.05
CA LEU A 26 -13.37 12.81 -24.27
C LEU A 26 -13.04 14.12 -25.01
N GLN A 27 -12.55 15.12 -24.29
CA GLN A 27 -12.29 16.47 -24.81
C GLN A 27 -10.83 16.73 -25.22
N VAL A 28 -9.88 15.90 -24.78
CA VAL A 28 -8.45 16.13 -25.00
C VAL A 28 -8.01 15.54 -26.33
N ALA A 29 -7.18 16.31 -27.07
CA ALA A 29 -6.54 15.84 -28.31
C ALA A 29 -5.62 14.63 -28.07
N PRO A 30 -5.48 13.70 -29.04
CA PRO A 30 -4.73 12.45 -28.85
C PRO A 30 -3.30 12.63 -28.33
N GLN A 31 -2.64 13.73 -28.68
CA GLN A 31 -1.25 14.02 -28.31
C GLN A 31 -1.06 14.48 -26.87
N GLY A 32 -2.10 15.00 -26.21
CA GLY A 32 -2.06 15.45 -24.81
C GLY A 32 -2.61 14.46 -23.80
N LYS A 33 -3.10 13.31 -24.24
CA LYS A 33 -3.84 12.36 -23.39
C LYS A 33 -2.99 11.68 -22.32
N ASN A 34 -1.70 11.44 -22.55
CA ASN A 34 -0.91 10.56 -21.69
C ASN A 34 -0.61 11.16 -20.31
N ILE A 35 -0.08 12.38 -20.24
CA ILE A 35 0.32 13.00 -18.97
C ILE A 35 -0.92 13.38 -18.14
N HIS A 36 -1.92 13.96 -18.81
CA HIS A 36 -3.16 14.35 -18.14
C HIS A 36 -3.93 13.13 -17.60
N SER A 37 -3.98 12.06 -18.36
CA SER A 37 -4.60 10.79 -17.95
C SER A 37 -3.90 10.17 -16.75
N LEU A 38 -2.57 10.19 -16.72
CA LEU A 38 -1.78 9.67 -15.58
C LEU A 38 -2.06 10.43 -14.30
N ASN A 39 -2.13 11.77 -14.36
CA ASN A 39 -2.44 12.61 -13.20
C ASN A 39 -3.86 12.34 -12.66
N MET A 40 -4.80 12.14 -13.56
CA MET A 40 -6.18 11.81 -13.18
C MET A 40 -6.30 10.43 -12.53
N LEU A 41 -5.62 9.42 -13.08
CA LEU A 41 -5.57 8.09 -12.49
C LEU A 41 -4.89 8.11 -11.13
N MET A 42 -3.83 8.90 -10.99
CA MET A 42 -3.15 9.11 -9.71
C MET A 42 -4.12 9.67 -8.65
N ARG A 43 -4.91 10.67 -9.01
CA ARG A 43 -5.90 11.26 -8.10
C ARG A 43 -6.97 10.26 -7.69
N LEU A 44 -7.48 9.45 -8.62
CA LEU A 44 -8.43 8.38 -8.29
C LEU A 44 -7.82 7.33 -7.35
N ARG A 45 -6.58 6.96 -7.57
CA ARG A 45 -5.85 6.05 -6.66
C ARG A 45 -5.69 6.65 -5.26
N GLN A 46 -5.38 7.93 -5.17
CA GLN A 46 -5.27 8.64 -3.90
C GLN A 46 -6.60 8.60 -3.13
N ILE A 47 -7.71 8.95 -3.77
CA ILE A 47 -9.05 8.93 -3.15
C ILE A 47 -9.43 7.50 -2.73
N SER A 48 -9.09 6.49 -3.54
CA SER A 48 -9.36 5.07 -3.23
C SER A 48 -8.63 4.60 -1.97
N ASN A 49 -7.42 5.10 -1.73
CA ASN A 49 -6.62 4.75 -0.56
C ASN A 49 -7.09 5.51 0.68
N HIS A 50 -7.05 6.82 0.61
CA HIS A 50 -7.49 7.70 1.67
C HIS A 50 -7.73 9.12 1.15
N PRO A 51 -8.85 9.75 1.49
CA PRO A 51 -9.15 11.13 1.07
C PRO A 51 -8.04 12.14 1.39
N LEU A 52 -7.31 11.96 2.50
CA LEU A 52 -6.18 12.82 2.87
C LEU A 52 -5.05 12.85 1.84
N LEU A 53 -4.90 11.83 1.02
CA LEU A 53 -3.89 11.81 -0.04
C LEU A 53 -4.21 12.79 -1.17
N ALA A 54 -5.50 12.97 -1.44
CA ALA A 54 -5.98 13.89 -2.48
C ALA A 54 -6.19 15.31 -1.96
N ASP A 55 -6.60 15.46 -0.69
CA ASP A 55 -6.78 16.74 -0.01
C ASP A 55 -6.32 16.62 1.46
N PRO A 56 -5.17 17.24 1.83
CA PRO A 56 -4.65 17.15 3.20
C PRO A 56 -5.56 17.77 4.28
N LYS A 57 -6.56 18.54 3.89
CA LYS A 57 -7.55 19.15 4.79
C LYS A 57 -8.85 18.35 4.88
N SER A 58 -8.96 17.25 4.17
CA SER A 58 -10.17 16.41 4.17
C SER A 58 -10.41 15.79 5.53
N ASP A 59 -11.65 15.76 5.97
CA ASP A 59 -12.16 15.04 7.13
C ASP A 59 -12.95 13.78 6.75
N ILE A 60 -13.01 13.48 5.46
CA ILE A 60 -13.74 12.33 4.93
C ILE A 60 -13.07 11.03 5.37
N PRO A 61 -13.79 10.11 6.02
CA PRO A 61 -13.20 8.85 6.46
C PRO A 61 -12.90 7.92 5.28
N SER A 62 -11.88 7.07 5.45
CA SER A 62 -11.50 6.02 4.52
C SER A 62 -11.96 4.66 5.01
N GLY A 63 -12.71 3.92 4.19
CA GLY A 63 -13.08 2.54 4.51
C GLY A 63 -11.87 1.61 4.57
N LYS A 64 -10.89 1.83 3.72
CA LYS A 64 -9.62 1.07 3.76
C LYS A 64 -8.86 1.29 5.06
N TYR A 65 -8.80 2.52 5.56
CA TYR A 65 -8.15 2.84 6.83
C TYR A 65 -8.71 2.00 7.98
N GLU A 66 -10.02 1.92 8.09
CA GLU A 66 -10.67 1.14 9.15
C GLU A 66 -10.30 -0.35 9.08
N GLU A 67 -10.29 -0.93 7.88
CA GLU A 67 -9.92 -2.33 7.67
C GLU A 67 -8.44 -2.58 7.97
N VAL A 68 -7.55 -1.70 7.56
CA VAL A 68 -6.12 -1.82 7.83
C VAL A 68 -5.83 -1.70 9.33
N VAL A 69 -6.39 -0.70 10.00
CA VAL A 69 -6.20 -0.51 11.45
C VAL A 69 -6.70 -1.73 12.22
N SER A 70 -7.87 -2.26 11.87
CA SER A 70 -8.40 -3.48 12.47
C SER A 70 -7.42 -4.66 12.30
N CYS A 71 -6.84 -4.82 11.14
CA CYS A 71 -5.83 -5.84 10.87
C CYS A 71 -4.57 -5.64 11.73
N LEU A 72 -4.06 -4.41 11.82
CA LEU A 72 -2.89 -4.09 12.63
C LEU A 72 -3.13 -4.37 14.12
N GLU A 73 -4.30 -4.04 14.63
CA GLU A 73 -4.69 -4.34 16.01
C GLU A 73 -4.69 -5.86 16.28
N GLN A 74 -5.22 -6.65 15.36
CA GLN A 74 -5.22 -8.12 15.48
C GLN A 74 -3.79 -8.69 15.45
N LEU A 75 -2.92 -8.15 14.62
CA LEU A 75 -1.51 -8.57 14.56
C LEU A 75 -0.78 -8.25 15.87
N LEU A 76 -1.06 -7.11 16.49
CA LEU A 76 -0.53 -6.75 17.80
C LEU A 76 -0.99 -7.74 18.88
N LEU A 77 -2.28 -8.08 18.91
CA LEU A 77 -2.84 -9.03 19.87
C LEU A 77 -2.24 -10.43 19.75
N SER A 78 -1.89 -10.85 18.53
CA SER A 78 -1.27 -12.15 18.26
C SER A 78 0.26 -12.12 18.25
N ALA A 79 0.87 -11.00 18.62
CA ALA A 79 2.33 -10.79 18.64
C ALA A 79 3.03 -11.16 17.31
N GLN A 80 2.38 -10.85 16.18
CA GLN A 80 2.91 -11.08 14.84
C GLN A 80 3.59 -9.83 14.29
N LYS A 81 4.67 -10.02 13.55
CA LYS A 81 5.35 -8.93 12.85
C LYS A 81 4.94 -8.86 11.40
N ALA A 82 4.81 -7.64 10.88
CA ALA A 82 4.37 -7.40 9.51
C ALA A 82 5.24 -6.39 8.77
N LEU A 83 5.44 -6.65 7.48
CA LEU A 83 5.90 -5.67 6.49
C LEU A 83 4.67 -5.00 5.89
N ILE A 84 4.68 -3.69 5.77
CA ILE A 84 3.57 -2.89 5.26
C ILE A 84 4.06 -2.04 4.11
N PHE A 85 3.57 -2.33 2.91
CA PHE A 85 3.98 -1.68 1.67
C PHE A 85 2.88 -0.79 1.11
N SER A 86 3.29 0.35 0.56
CA SER A 86 2.43 1.19 -0.27
C SER A 86 3.25 1.86 -1.38
N SER A 87 2.57 2.13 -2.51
CA SER A 87 3.11 2.98 -3.59
C SER A 87 3.21 4.45 -3.19
N PHE A 88 2.49 4.85 -2.14
CA PHE A 88 2.43 6.23 -1.66
C PHE A 88 3.07 6.36 -0.28
N THR A 89 4.14 7.14 -0.19
CA THR A 89 4.77 7.45 1.10
C THR A 89 3.80 8.15 2.05
N SER A 90 2.97 9.05 1.53
CA SER A 90 1.93 9.74 2.29
C SER A 90 0.86 8.79 2.86
N HIS A 91 0.59 7.69 2.19
CA HIS A 91 -0.31 6.65 2.70
C HIS A 91 0.30 5.95 3.92
N LEU A 92 1.58 5.59 3.86
CA LEU A 92 2.29 5.03 5.01
C LEU A 92 2.32 5.99 6.20
N GLU A 93 2.47 7.29 5.96
CA GLU A 93 2.48 8.31 7.02
C GLU A 93 1.19 8.34 7.85
N ILE A 94 0.06 8.03 7.25
CA ILE A 94 -1.23 7.95 7.96
C ILE A 94 -1.18 6.87 9.05
N TYR A 95 -0.64 5.71 8.73
CA TYR A 95 -0.52 4.60 9.68
C TYR A 95 0.62 4.80 10.68
N GLN A 96 1.67 5.51 10.30
CA GLN A 96 2.71 5.93 11.23
C GLN A 96 2.15 6.85 12.31
N ARG A 97 1.30 7.80 11.93
CA ARG A 97 0.59 8.67 12.90
C ARG A 97 -0.28 7.86 13.84
N TRP A 98 -1.02 6.88 13.31
CA TRP A 98 -1.79 5.97 14.14
C TRP A 98 -0.90 5.21 15.15
N CYS A 99 0.24 4.70 14.71
CA CYS A 99 1.22 4.05 15.59
C CYS A 99 1.74 5.01 16.67
N ASP A 100 2.08 6.24 16.29
CA ASP A 100 2.56 7.26 17.23
C ASP A 100 1.51 7.58 18.31
N GLU A 101 0.26 7.73 17.92
CA GLU A 101 -0.87 7.96 18.83
C GLU A 101 -1.09 6.79 19.79
N GLN A 102 -0.91 5.56 19.33
CA GLN A 102 -1.04 4.34 20.12
C GLN A 102 0.25 3.96 20.85
N LYS A 103 1.31 4.73 20.71
CA LYS A 103 2.65 4.46 21.28
C LYS A 103 3.24 3.12 20.84
N ILE A 104 2.98 2.77 19.57
CA ILE A 104 3.53 1.57 18.92
C ILE A 104 4.82 1.95 18.19
N LYS A 105 5.89 1.21 18.46
CA LYS A 105 7.15 1.38 17.72
C LYS A 105 7.04 0.76 16.33
N TYR A 106 7.72 1.36 15.38
CA TYR A 106 7.80 0.85 14.01
C TYR A 106 9.13 1.18 13.37
N ALA A 107 9.51 0.42 12.35
CA ALA A 107 10.60 0.75 11.46
C ALA A 107 10.05 1.38 10.18
N LEU A 108 10.84 2.21 9.53
CA LEU A 108 10.46 2.93 8.32
C LEU A 108 11.59 2.91 7.30
N LEU A 109 11.25 2.63 6.04
CA LEU A 109 12.19 2.67 4.93
C LEU A 109 11.49 3.25 3.71
N THR A 110 11.91 4.44 3.30
CA THR A 110 11.42 5.15 2.11
C THR A 110 12.59 5.57 1.23
N GLY A 111 12.30 6.15 0.08
CA GLY A 111 13.33 6.73 -0.78
C GLY A 111 14.14 7.84 -0.11
N ALA A 112 13.60 8.50 0.91
CA ALA A 112 14.29 9.53 1.69
C ALA A 112 15.23 8.96 2.78
N THR A 113 15.16 7.67 3.08
CA THR A 113 16.00 7.05 4.10
C THR A 113 17.43 6.90 3.58
N ALA A 114 18.39 7.51 4.26
CA ALA A 114 19.81 7.41 3.92
C ALA A 114 20.34 5.97 4.03
N LEU A 115 21.30 5.58 3.20
CA LEU A 115 21.84 4.22 3.15
C LEU A 115 22.29 3.67 4.52
N PRO A 116 23.02 4.41 5.37
CA PRO A 116 23.38 3.91 6.71
C PRO A 116 22.18 3.65 7.60
N ASP A 117 21.15 4.48 7.50
CA ASP A 117 19.93 4.37 8.32
C ASP A 117 19.07 3.18 7.91
N ARG A 118 19.15 2.75 6.63
CA ARG A 118 18.43 1.57 6.15
C ARG A 118 18.82 0.31 6.91
N LYS A 119 20.11 0.10 7.15
CA LYS A 119 20.62 -1.02 7.95
C LYS A 119 20.12 -0.96 9.38
N VAL A 120 20.12 0.22 9.98
CA VAL A 120 19.60 0.44 11.33
C VAL A 120 18.15 0.04 11.45
N GLN A 121 17.31 0.45 10.49
CA GLN A 121 15.88 0.12 10.47
C GLN A 121 15.65 -1.39 10.30
N VAL A 122 16.39 -2.04 9.42
CA VAL A 122 16.30 -3.50 9.20
C VAL A 122 16.68 -4.26 10.48
N GLU A 123 17.81 -3.93 11.09
CA GLU A 123 18.27 -4.59 12.33
C GLU A 123 17.28 -4.38 13.46
N ARG A 124 16.77 -3.18 13.60
CA ARG A 124 15.80 -2.83 14.62
C ARG A 124 14.53 -3.67 14.49
N PHE A 125 13.99 -3.80 13.27
CA PHE A 125 12.84 -4.67 13.03
C PHE A 125 13.14 -6.15 13.26
N GLN A 126 14.29 -6.64 12.80
CA GLN A 126 14.67 -8.05 12.91
C GLN A 126 14.94 -8.49 14.35
N LYS A 127 15.52 -7.63 15.18
CA LYS A 127 16.03 -7.99 16.52
C LYS A 127 15.14 -7.52 17.67
N ASP A 128 14.42 -6.41 17.52
CA ASP A 128 13.62 -5.83 18.59
C ASP A 128 12.17 -6.35 18.53
N LYS A 129 11.80 -7.14 19.53
CA LYS A 129 10.42 -7.68 19.65
C LYS A 129 9.36 -6.62 19.84
N GLU A 130 9.72 -5.43 20.32
CA GLU A 130 8.80 -4.31 20.52
C GLU A 130 8.54 -3.50 19.24
N VAL A 131 9.16 -3.84 18.12
CA VAL A 131 8.94 -3.22 16.82
C VAL A 131 8.14 -4.18 15.93
N PRO A 132 6.79 -4.13 15.97
CA PRO A 132 5.96 -5.10 15.26
C PRO A 132 5.81 -4.81 13.76
N PHE A 133 5.94 -3.55 13.36
CA PHE A 133 5.64 -3.11 11.99
C PHE A 133 6.83 -2.47 11.31
N PHE A 134 6.97 -2.76 10.02
CA PHE A 134 7.94 -2.13 9.14
C PHE A 134 7.21 -1.53 7.94
N PHE A 135 7.16 -0.20 7.87
CA PHE A 135 6.58 0.54 6.76
C PHE A 135 7.63 0.74 5.68
N ILE A 136 7.33 0.29 4.47
CA ILE A 136 8.29 0.30 3.34
C ILE A 136 7.59 0.86 2.10
N SER A 137 8.15 1.92 1.51
CA SER A 137 7.68 2.39 0.21
C SER A 137 8.10 1.42 -0.91
N LEU A 138 7.29 1.34 -1.96
CA LEU A 138 7.54 0.44 -3.08
C LEU A 138 8.95 0.59 -3.65
N LYS A 139 9.38 1.81 -3.93
CA LYS A 139 10.71 2.09 -4.49
C LYS A 139 11.86 1.68 -3.57
N ALA A 140 11.70 1.89 -2.27
CA ALA A 140 12.71 1.50 -1.28
C ALA A 140 12.81 -0.02 -1.12
N GLY A 141 11.70 -0.75 -1.30
CA GLY A 141 11.64 -2.20 -1.24
C GLY A 141 12.29 -2.93 -2.42
N GLU A 142 12.68 -2.23 -3.47
CA GLU A 142 13.39 -2.82 -4.63
C GLU A 142 14.82 -3.27 -4.29
N VAL A 143 15.42 -2.69 -3.25
CA VAL A 143 16.76 -3.10 -2.77
C VAL A 143 16.65 -4.38 -1.96
N GLY A 144 17.54 -5.36 -2.25
CA GLY A 144 17.52 -6.69 -1.64
C GLY A 144 17.65 -6.70 -0.11
N LEU A 145 16.52 -6.68 0.59
CA LEU A 145 16.44 -6.73 2.04
C LEU A 145 16.09 -8.13 2.52
N ASN A 146 16.64 -8.52 3.66
CA ASN A 146 16.30 -9.76 4.34
C ASN A 146 15.47 -9.43 5.60
N LEU A 147 14.17 -9.72 5.57
CA LEU A 147 13.19 -9.32 6.58
C LEU A 147 12.40 -10.54 7.11
N THR A 148 13.12 -11.59 7.45
CA THR A 148 12.58 -12.89 7.85
C THR A 148 11.88 -12.89 9.22
N ALA A 149 11.99 -11.83 10.02
CA ALA A 149 11.24 -11.68 11.26
C ALA A 149 9.74 -11.49 11.02
N ALA A 150 9.33 -11.05 9.82
CA ALA A 150 7.94 -10.86 9.46
C ALA A 150 7.27 -12.18 9.08
N SER A 151 6.08 -12.41 9.62
CA SER A 151 5.17 -13.50 9.23
C SER A 151 3.98 -13.01 8.38
N TYR A 152 3.85 -11.71 8.23
CA TYR A 152 2.81 -11.06 7.43
C TYR A 152 3.40 -10.02 6.50
N VAL A 153 2.85 -9.95 5.30
CA VAL A 153 3.10 -8.88 4.32
C VAL A 153 1.76 -8.26 3.97
N LEU A 154 1.62 -6.96 4.24
CA LEU A 154 0.44 -6.19 3.92
C LEU A 154 0.74 -5.30 2.72
N LEU A 155 -0.05 -5.43 1.67
CA LEU A 155 -0.01 -4.57 0.50
C LEU A 155 -1.23 -3.64 0.58
N LEU A 156 -0.99 -2.37 0.91
CA LEU A 156 -2.06 -1.40 1.18
C LEU A 156 -2.77 -0.93 -0.08
N ASP A 157 -2.12 -1.03 -1.22
CA ASP A 157 -2.67 -0.71 -2.53
C ASP A 157 -2.14 -1.69 -3.58
N PRO A 158 -2.93 -2.06 -4.59
CA PRO A 158 -2.46 -2.94 -5.65
C PRO A 158 -1.52 -2.18 -6.60
N TRP A 159 -0.52 -2.88 -7.10
CA TRP A 159 0.48 -2.33 -8.02
C TRP A 159 0.21 -2.80 -9.44
N TRP A 160 0.51 -1.94 -10.42
CA TRP A 160 0.37 -2.27 -11.83
C TRP A 160 1.25 -3.45 -12.26
N ASN A 161 2.42 -3.56 -11.63
CA ASN A 161 3.38 -4.61 -11.92
C ASN A 161 3.31 -5.72 -10.87
N PRO A 162 2.79 -6.92 -11.22
CA PRO A 162 2.69 -8.04 -10.28
C PRO A 162 4.06 -8.57 -9.83
N PHE A 163 5.11 -8.36 -10.62
CA PHE A 163 6.46 -8.79 -10.26
C PHE A 163 7.02 -7.97 -9.08
N ALA A 164 6.71 -6.69 -8.99
CA ALA A 164 7.11 -5.84 -7.87
C ALA A 164 6.45 -6.32 -6.56
N GLU A 165 5.20 -6.76 -6.60
CA GLU A 165 4.54 -7.37 -5.45
C GLU A 165 5.23 -8.69 -5.02
N ARG A 166 5.59 -9.55 -5.97
CA ARG A 166 6.32 -10.79 -5.68
C ARG A 166 7.67 -10.50 -5.03
N GLN A 167 8.39 -9.49 -5.48
CA GLN A 167 9.64 -9.07 -4.88
C GLN A 167 9.45 -8.59 -3.43
N ALA A 168 8.41 -7.80 -3.16
CA ALA A 168 8.07 -7.37 -1.81
C ALA A 168 7.80 -8.55 -0.89
N ILE A 169 7.00 -9.53 -1.34
CA ILE A 169 6.70 -10.75 -0.60
C ILE A 169 7.97 -11.56 -0.34
N ALA A 170 8.86 -11.64 -1.31
CA ALA A 170 10.12 -12.37 -1.20
C ALA A 170 11.07 -11.80 -0.13
N ARG A 171 10.88 -10.55 0.33
CA ARG A 171 11.67 -9.98 1.43
C ARG A 171 11.43 -10.71 2.75
N ALA A 172 10.21 -11.17 2.99
CA ALA A 172 9.86 -11.96 4.18
C ALA A 172 10.07 -13.47 3.94
N HIS A 173 9.84 -13.94 2.72
CA HIS A 173 9.89 -15.37 2.36
C HIS A 173 11.23 -15.74 1.74
N ARG A 174 12.29 -15.77 2.55
CA ARG A 174 13.67 -16.11 2.14
C ARG A 174 14.23 -17.29 2.93
N LEU A 175 15.40 -17.76 2.50
CA LEU A 175 16.19 -18.76 3.25
C LEU A 175 16.37 -18.30 4.70
N GLY A 176 16.04 -19.18 5.65
CA GLY A 176 16.04 -18.86 7.09
C GLY A 176 14.67 -18.45 7.64
N GLN A 177 13.63 -18.36 6.80
CA GLN A 177 12.27 -18.16 7.27
C GLN A 177 11.69 -19.49 7.76
N GLU A 178 11.44 -19.57 9.07
CA GLU A 178 10.89 -20.75 9.72
C GLU A 178 9.36 -20.72 9.81
N GLN A 179 8.77 -19.54 9.62
CA GLN A 179 7.33 -19.31 9.75
C GLN A 179 6.66 -19.22 8.37
N LYS A 180 5.38 -19.61 8.31
CA LYS A 180 4.54 -19.36 7.15
C LYS A 180 4.35 -17.84 6.99
N VAL A 181 4.55 -17.34 5.79
CA VAL A 181 4.31 -15.94 5.46
C VAL A 181 2.90 -15.78 4.88
N ASN A 182 2.11 -14.93 5.52
CA ASN A 182 0.75 -14.59 5.08
C ASN A 182 0.77 -13.26 4.35
N VAL A 183 0.14 -13.20 3.20
CA VAL A 183 0.05 -11.99 2.38
C VAL A 183 -1.39 -11.49 2.36
N ILE A 184 -1.59 -10.25 2.78
CA ILE A 184 -2.89 -9.59 2.78
C ILE A 184 -2.84 -8.40 1.82
N ARG A 185 -3.76 -8.40 0.85
CA ARG A 185 -3.95 -7.30 -0.09
C ARG A 185 -5.23 -6.57 0.23
N PHE A 186 -5.13 -5.24 0.38
CA PHE A 186 -6.28 -4.37 0.62
C PHE A 186 -6.69 -3.70 -0.69
N VAL A 187 -7.92 -3.89 -1.07
CA VAL A 187 -8.47 -3.40 -2.35
C VAL A 187 -9.77 -2.65 -2.07
N SER A 188 -9.83 -1.38 -2.46
CA SER A 188 -11.05 -0.58 -2.34
C SER A 188 -12.08 -1.03 -3.37
N GLN A 189 -13.30 -1.36 -2.89
CA GLN A 189 -14.40 -1.83 -3.73
C GLN A 189 -14.89 -0.74 -4.66
N HIS A 190 -15.34 -1.14 -5.85
CA HIS A 190 -15.94 -0.26 -6.87
C HIS A 190 -15.00 0.86 -7.31
N THR A 191 -13.70 0.59 -7.32
CA THR A 191 -12.66 1.53 -7.74
C THR A 191 -11.79 0.94 -8.84
N LEU A 192 -10.90 1.77 -9.37
CA LEU A 192 -9.90 1.33 -10.32
C LEU A 192 -8.93 0.28 -9.74
N GLU A 193 -8.86 0.14 -8.40
CA GLU A 193 -8.02 -0.89 -7.75
C GLU A 193 -8.48 -2.30 -8.12
N GLU A 194 -9.77 -2.54 -8.22
CA GLU A 194 -10.30 -3.83 -8.71
C GLU A 194 -9.88 -4.11 -10.15
N LYS A 195 -9.81 -3.07 -10.99
CA LYS A 195 -9.33 -3.19 -12.37
C LYS A 195 -7.83 -3.52 -12.43
N ILE A 196 -7.03 -2.95 -11.55
CA ILE A 196 -5.60 -3.28 -11.42
C ILE A 196 -5.41 -4.75 -11.07
N ILE A 197 -6.18 -5.27 -10.12
CA ILE A 197 -6.14 -6.68 -9.72
C ILE A 197 -6.43 -7.59 -10.93
N ARG A 198 -7.46 -7.28 -11.71
CA ARG A 198 -7.80 -8.04 -12.93
C ARG A 198 -6.67 -8.01 -13.97
N LEU A 199 -6.04 -6.86 -14.18
CA LEU A 199 -4.90 -6.71 -15.08
C LEU A 199 -3.69 -7.52 -14.60
N GLN A 200 -3.42 -7.56 -13.30
CA GLN A 200 -2.36 -8.38 -12.73
C GLN A 200 -2.60 -9.87 -12.99
N GLN A 201 -3.83 -10.34 -12.79
CA GLN A 201 -4.20 -11.73 -13.06
C GLN A 201 -3.96 -12.10 -14.52
N HIS A 202 -4.39 -11.27 -15.44
CA HIS A 202 -4.18 -11.46 -16.87
C HIS A 202 -2.70 -11.51 -17.25
N LYS A 203 -1.89 -10.60 -16.70
CA LYS A 203 -0.43 -10.61 -16.93
C LYS A 203 0.25 -11.88 -16.40
N ARG A 204 -0.21 -12.42 -15.28
CA ARG A 204 0.31 -13.69 -14.75
C ARG A 204 0.02 -14.86 -15.69
N GLU A 205 -1.23 -14.96 -16.15
CA GLU A 205 -1.66 -15.99 -17.10
C GLU A 205 -0.83 -15.98 -18.38
N LEU A 206 -0.55 -14.78 -18.92
CA LEU A 206 0.29 -14.64 -20.12
C LEU A 206 1.78 -14.98 -19.89
N SER A 207 2.27 -14.90 -18.65
CA SER A 207 3.67 -15.21 -18.33
C SER A 207 3.92 -16.67 -18.02
N GLU A 208 2.86 -17.46 -17.82
CA GLU A 208 2.92 -18.91 -17.53
C GLU A 208 2.82 -19.78 -18.81
N HIS A 209 2.61 -19.16 -19.97
CA HIS A 209 2.61 -19.76 -21.30
C HIS A 209 3.83 -19.32 -22.12
#